data_ab4423313258424c0f1ec4904a15b43c
#
_entry.id   ab4423313258424c0f1ec4904a15b43c
#
_cell.length_a   1.000
_cell.length_b   1.000
_cell.length_c   1.000
_cell.angle_alpha   90.00
_cell.angle_beta   90.00
_cell.angle_gamma   90.00
#
_symmetry.space_group_name_H-M   'P 1'
#
loop_
_entity.id
_entity.type
_entity.pdbx_description
1 polymer ?
#
loop_
_entity_poly.entity_id
_entity_poly.type
_entity_poly.pdbx_seq_one_letter_code
_entity_poly.pdbx_strand_id
1 'polypeptide(L)'
;MSTKETLIQKMNDKTARIAILGLGYVGLPLAVVFAEAGFTVTGIDPDARKSDSVKKGISYIPDISTERLAPLVKSGHLAASTDFSLLKDMDAASICVPTPLRKTGDPDMSFILSATEQLAKYMHKGMAVVLESSTYPGTTREILLPMLGEANGLTVGEDWFLAFSPERVDPGRTDFTTLNTPKVVGGITGACVEVAAAWYGAALQHIYTVSSAEAAEMAKLLENTFRMVNIGMVNELALMCERMGVDVWEVIDAAATKPFGFMKFTPGPGLGGHCIPIDPLYLSWKMKAYQYTAHFIELASDINTNMPRYVVSRILDAMNERGKTLKGSKCLVLGAAYKPDIDDIRESPALDVIGLLQKKGATVEYHDPYIPTLRTHEDVEMHSVPNLMASVRAADCVVITTNHKTYDYKAILDAAKFIFDSRNALGKMGKDSPKVVRL
;
A
#
# COMPACT_ATOMS: atom_id res chain seq x y z
N MET A 1 29.15 24.81 -18.33
CA MET A 1 27.85 24.21 -17.88
C MET A 1 27.77 24.35 -16.37
N SER A 2 26.61 24.73 -15.85
CA SER A 2 26.32 24.69 -14.42
C SER A 2 26.19 23.24 -13.94
N THR A 3 26.26 23.03 -12.64
CA THR A 3 26.03 21.70 -12.02
C THR A 3 24.69 21.11 -12.46
N LYS A 4 23.63 21.95 -12.50
CA LYS A 4 22.29 21.60 -12.97
C LYS A 4 22.32 21.10 -14.42
N GLU A 5 22.88 21.89 -15.34
CA GLU A 5 22.94 21.54 -16.77
C GLU A 5 23.71 20.24 -17.01
N THR A 6 24.84 20.06 -16.33
CA THR A 6 25.65 18.83 -16.42
C THR A 6 24.85 17.60 -15.97
N LEU A 7 24.11 17.72 -14.87
CA LEU A 7 23.34 16.59 -14.34
C LEU A 7 22.13 16.29 -15.25
N ILE A 8 21.40 17.31 -15.72
CA ILE A 8 20.29 17.13 -16.68
C ILE A 8 20.80 16.46 -17.97
N GLN A 9 21.97 16.86 -18.46
CA GLN A 9 22.57 16.21 -19.63
C GLN A 9 22.83 14.72 -19.37
N LYS A 10 23.44 14.37 -18.23
CA LYS A 10 23.67 12.97 -17.84
C LYS A 10 22.36 12.16 -17.74
N MET A 11 21.26 12.79 -17.26
CA MET A 11 19.94 12.13 -17.20
C MET A 11 19.40 11.87 -18.62
N ASN A 12 19.46 12.87 -19.50
CA ASN A 12 18.99 12.74 -20.88
C ASN A 12 19.79 11.70 -21.68
N ASP A 13 21.12 11.68 -21.51
CA ASP A 13 22.00 10.73 -22.17
C ASP A 13 22.04 9.35 -21.49
N LYS A 14 21.34 9.21 -20.32
CA LYS A 14 21.28 7.98 -19.51
C LYS A 14 22.65 7.51 -19.02
N THR A 15 23.60 8.42 -18.93
CA THR A 15 24.94 8.17 -18.39
C THR A 15 25.01 8.37 -16.87
N ALA A 16 23.98 8.95 -16.26
CA ALA A 16 23.86 9.10 -14.82
C ALA A 16 23.80 7.73 -14.12
N ARG A 17 24.54 7.59 -13.02
CA ARG A 17 24.52 6.42 -12.14
C ARG A 17 23.50 6.65 -11.04
N ILE A 18 22.54 5.74 -10.89
CA ILE A 18 21.39 5.89 -10.00
C ILE A 18 21.47 4.90 -8.86
N ALA A 19 21.31 5.38 -7.61
CA ALA A 19 21.08 4.55 -6.44
C ALA A 19 19.59 4.51 -6.09
N ILE A 20 19.09 3.31 -5.72
CA ILE A 20 17.76 3.13 -5.13
C ILE A 20 17.95 2.57 -3.72
N LEU A 21 17.59 3.38 -2.70
CA LEU A 21 17.70 3.00 -1.29
C LEU A 21 16.41 2.33 -0.83
N GLY A 22 16.48 1.04 -0.54
CA GLY A 22 15.35 0.18 -0.24
C GLY A 22 14.84 -0.55 -1.49
N LEU A 23 14.90 -1.88 -1.46
CA LEU A 23 14.46 -2.77 -2.56
C LEU A 23 13.15 -3.47 -2.20
N GLY A 24 12.17 -2.70 -1.67
CA GLY A 24 10.81 -3.15 -1.40
C GLY A 24 9.88 -3.04 -2.62
N TYR A 25 8.57 -3.04 -2.33
CA TYR A 25 7.49 -2.95 -3.34
C TYR A 25 7.49 -1.65 -4.17
N VAL A 26 8.20 -0.62 -3.74
CA VAL A 26 8.39 0.64 -4.49
C VAL A 26 9.75 0.64 -5.17
N GLY A 27 10.83 0.37 -4.41
CA GLY A 27 12.18 0.58 -4.91
C GLY A 27 12.61 -0.43 -5.97
N LEU A 28 12.28 -1.72 -5.86
CA LEU A 28 12.67 -2.69 -6.87
C LEU A 28 11.98 -2.46 -8.22
N PRO A 29 10.64 -2.21 -8.29
CA PRO A 29 10.00 -1.83 -9.54
C PRO A 29 10.60 -0.56 -10.17
N LEU A 30 10.88 0.47 -9.37
CA LEU A 30 11.49 1.70 -9.84
C LEU A 30 12.91 1.46 -10.39
N ALA A 31 13.73 0.65 -9.69
CA ALA A 31 15.06 0.26 -10.15
C ALA A 31 15.02 -0.46 -11.49
N VAL A 32 14.05 -1.37 -11.67
CA VAL A 32 13.85 -2.11 -12.93
C VAL A 32 13.48 -1.14 -14.06
N VAL A 33 12.55 -0.22 -13.84
CA VAL A 33 12.12 0.76 -14.86
C VAL A 33 13.27 1.66 -15.30
N PHE A 34 14.09 2.16 -14.38
CA PHE A 34 15.28 2.94 -14.75
C PHE A 34 16.33 2.10 -15.49
N ALA A 35 16.56 0.86 -15.08
CA ALA A 35 17.49 -0.04 -15.76
C ALA A 35 17.01 -0.40 -17.19
N GLU A 36 15.72 -0.65 -17.39
CA GLU A 36 15.10 -0.87 -18.70
C GLU A 36 15.19 0.37 -19.61
N ALA A 37 15.13 1.56 -19.00
CA ALA A 37 15.35 2.82 -19.74
C ALA A 37 16.81 3.03 -20.18
N GLY A 38 17.75 2.20 -19.69
CA GLY A 38 19.16 2.21 -20.08
C GLY A 38 20.11 2.86 -19.05
N PHE A 39 19.63 3.22 -17.88
CA PHE A 39 20.51 3.70 -16.79
C PHE A 39 21.31 2.56 -16.13
N THR A 40 22.45 2.92 -15.55
CA THR A 40 23.16 2.05 -14.59
C THR A 40 22.59 2.27 -13.19
N VAL A 41 21.88 1.28 -12.65
CA VAL A 41 21.17 1.36 -11.39
C VAL A 41 21.81 0.44 -10.36
N THR A 42 22.01 0.95 -9.14
CA THR A 42 22.44 0.17 -7.97
C THR A 42 21.38 0.25 -6.88
N GLY A 43 20.69 -0.86 -6.62
CA GLY A 43 19.83 -0.97 -5.47
C GLY A 43 20.64 -1.20 -4.19
N ILE A 44 20.37 -0.46 -3.13
CA ILE A 44 21.03 -0.58 -1.83
C ILE A 44 19.97 -0.88 -0.77
N ASP A 45 20.04 -2.08 -0.17
CA ASP A 45 19.11 -2.50 0.90
C ASP A 45 19.92 -3.18 2.01
N PRO A 46 19.74 -2.81 3.29
CA PRO A 46 20.46 -3.45 4.41
C PRO A 46 20.09 -4.93 4.59
N ASP A 47 18.95 -5.39 4.05
CA ASP A 47 18.59 -6.81 4.04
C ASP A 47 19.34 -7.55 2.95
N ALA A 48 20.36 -8.30 3.37
CA ALA A 48 21.20 -9.09 2.46
C ALA A 48 20.39 -10.10 1.61
N ARG A 49 19.26 -10.61 2.13
CA ARG A 49 18.40 -11.57 1.39
C ARG A 49 17.86 -10.94 0.11
N LYS A 50 17.43 -9.67 0.18
CA LYS A 50 16.93 -8.93 -0.99
C LYS A 50 18.06 -8.65 -1.98
N SER A 51 19.18 -8.10 -1.49
CA SER A 51 20.33 -7.81 -2.34
C SER A 51 20.86 -9.05 -3.03
N ASP A 52 20.94 -10.18 -2.33
CA ASP A 52 21.42 -11.46 -2.89
C ASP A 52 20.42 -12.07 -3.88
N SER A 53 19.11 -11.91 -3.67
CA SER A 53 18.09 -12.31 -4.62
C SER A 53 18.23 -11.53 -5.93
N VAL A 54 18.35 -10.19 -5.87
CA VAL A 54 18.55 -9.35 -7.06
C VAL A 54 19.86 -9.70 -7.76
N LYS A 55 20.97 -9.88 -7.05
CA LYS A 55 22.26 -10.33 -7.65
C LYS A 55 22.14 -11.62 -8.44
N LYS A 56 21.27 -12.53 -8.00
CA LYS A 56 20.98 -13.80 -8.69
C LYS A 56 19.98 -13.64 -9.85
N GLY A 57 19.44 -12.45 -10.06
CA GLY A 57 18.38 -12.18 -11.04
C GLY A 57 17.03 -12.81 -10.65
N ILE A 58 16.79 -13.08 -9.36
CA ILE A 58 15.56 -13.69 -8.85
C ILE A 58 14.69 -12.62 -8.20
N SER A 59 13.47 -12.44 -8.69
CA SER A 59 12.51 -11.51 -8.08
C SER A 59 11.79 -12.15 -6.89
N TYR A 60 11.47 -11.30 -5.92
CA TYR A 60 10.63 -11.59 -4.75
C TYR A 60 9.44 -10.62 -4.66
N ILE A 61 9.23 -9.79 -5.67
CA ILE A 61 8.09 -8.87 -5.77
C ILE A 61 7.15 -9.41 -6.87
N PRO A 62 5.87 -9.67 -6.58
CA PRO A 62 4.92 -10.23 -7.54
C PRO A 62 4.79 -9.40 -8.83
N ASP A 63 4.84 -8.07 -8.73
CA ASP A 63 4.70 -7.14 -9.86
C ASP A 63 5.93 -7.13 -10.79
N ILE A 64 7.04 -7.74 -10.40
CA ILE A 64 8.26 -7.87 -11.20
C ILE A 64 8.59 -9.34 -11.37
N SER A 65 8.48 -9.86 -12.58
CA SER A 65 8.85 -11.25 -12.84
C SER A 65 10.37 -11.45 -12.90
N THR A 66 10.82 -12.66 -12.59
CA THR A 66 12.23 -13.07 -12.70
C THR A 66 12.75 -12.91 -14.14
N GLU A 67 11.92 -13.21 -15.14
CA GLU A 67 12.24 -13.07 -16.56
C GLU A 67 12.49 -11.61 -16.96
N ARG A 68 11.87 -10.65 -16.28
CA ARG A 68 12.07 -9.21 -16.48
C ARG A 68 13.34 -8.72 -15.76
N LEU A 69 13.60 -9.23 -14.55
CA LEU A 69 14.73 -8.81 -13.72
C LEU A 69 16.08 -9.38 -14.20
N ALA A 70 16.14 -10.69 -14.50
CA ALA A 70 17.39 -11.40 -14.78
C ALA A 70 18.22 -10.81 -15.94
N PRO A 71 17.63 -10.39 -17.09
CA PRO A 71 18.39 -9.77 -18.17
C PRO A 71 19.09 -8.47 -17.78
N LEU A 72 18.46 -7.65 -16.91
CA LEU A 72 19.01 -6.37 -16.46
C LEU A 72 20.22 -6.57 -15.55
N VAL A 73 20.17 -7.59 -14.68
CA VAL A 73 21.31 -7.97 -13.85
C VAL A 73 22.45 -8.52 -14.69
N LYS A 74 22.13 -9.41 -15.65
CA LYS A 74 23.14 -10.00 -16.55
C LYS A 74 23.83 -8.98 -17.43
N SER A 75 23.11 -7.94 -17.89
CA SER A 75 23.67 -6.88 -18.72
C SER A 75 24.47 -5.84 -17.93
N GLY A 76 24.39 -5.84 -16.58
CA GLY A 76 25.02 -4.87 -15.70
C GLY A 76 24.25 -3.54 -15.56
N HIS A 77 23.05 -3.43 -16.14
CA HIS A 77 22.20 -2.26 -15.94
C HIS A 77 21.60 -2.21 -14.53
N LEU A 78 21.43 -3.34 -13.87
CA LEU A 78 20.96 -3.41 -12.49
C LEU A 78 21.91 -4.23 -11.63
N ALA A 79 22.38 -3.61 -10.54
CA ALA A 79 23.13 -4.26 -9.48
C ALA A 79 22.44 -4.08 -8.12
N ALA A 80 22.81 -4.87 -7.14
CA ALA A 80 22.35 -4.70 -5.77
C ALA A 80 23.49 -4.85 -4.76
N SER A 81 23.39 -4.16 -3.61
CA SER A 81 24.41 -4.20 -2.56
C SER A 81 23.79 -3.92 -1.20
N THR A 82 24.52 -4.26 -0.14
CA THR A 82 24.28 -3.77 1.24
C THR A 82 25.24 -2.64 1.60
N ASP A 83 26.19 -2.29 0.73
CA ASP A 83 27.25 -1.32 0.97
C ASP A 83 26.83 0.08 0.53
N PHE A 84 26.57 0.96 1.49
CA PHE A 84 26.22 2.35 1.26
C PHE A 84 27.42 3.21 0.75
N SER A 85 28.66 2.75 0.87
CA SER A 85 29.82 3.50 0.36
C SER A 85 29.80 3.70 -1.16
N LEU A 86 29.03 2.91 -1.88
CA LEU A 86 28.79 3.05 -3.32
C LEU A 86 28.10 4.36 -3.69
N LEU A 87 27.41 5.02 -2.73
CA LEU A 87 26.76 6.31 -2.94
C LEU A 87 27.73 7.43 -3.38
N LYS A 88 29.01 7.35 -3.00
CA LYS A 88 30.05 8.31 -3.41
C LYS A 88 30.22 8.42 -4.93
N ASP A 89 29.84 7.39 -5.66
CA ASP A 89 29.98 7.29 -7.11
C ASP A 89 28.67 7.49 -7.86
N MET A 90 27.57 7.86 -7.18
CA MET A 90 26.23 7.98 -7.76
C MET A 90 25.89 9.44 -8.08
N ASP A 91 25.30 9.67 -9.26
CA ASP A 91 24.80 10.99 -9.66
C ASP A 91 23.42 11.29 -9.06
N ALA A 92 22.65 10.26 -8.74
CA ALA A 92 21.32 10.42 -8.14
C ALA A 92 20.98 9.27 -7.18
N ALA A 93 20.20 9.58 -6.15
CA ALA A 93 19.69 8.60 -5.18
C ALA A 93 18.19 8.80 -4.90
N SER A 94 17.39 7.74 -4.98
CA SER A 94 16.00 7.72 -4.57
C SER A 94 15.82 6.94 -3.27
N ILE A 95 15.10 7.53 -2.30
CA ILE A 95 14.83 6.91 -0.99
C ILE A 95 13.45 6.24 -1.04
N CYS A 96 13.45 4.90 -1.06
CA CYS A 96 12.25 4.04 -1.17
C CYS A 96 12.13 3.11 0.05
N VAL A 97 12.32 3.64 1.25
CA VAL A 97 12.29 2.88 2.50
C VAL A 97 10.89 2.79 3.10
N PRO A 98 10.60 1.78 3.96
CA PRO A 98 9.31 1.67 4.62
C PRO A 98 9.00 2.85 5.54
N THR A 99 7.70 3.17 5.68
CA THR A 99 7.17 4.23 6.54
C THR A 99 5.97 3.70 7.32
N PRO A 100 6.17 2.78 8.29
CA PRO A 100 5.09 2.25 9.10
C PRO A 100 4.65 3.25 10.18
N LEU A 101 3.53 2.97 10.84
CA LEU A 101 3.17 3.59 12.10
C LEU A 101 3.79 2.80 13.27
N ARG A 102 4.14 3.52 14.33
CA ARG A 102 4.44 2.92 15.62
C ARG A 102 3.16 2.39 16.27
N LYS A 103 3.29 1.55 17.29
CA LYS A 103 2.13 1.03 18.06
C LYS A 103 1.25 2.12 18.67
N THR A 104 1.79 3.33 18.87
CA THR A 104 1.08 4.53 19.35
C THR A 104 0.28 5.24 18.26
N GLY A 105 0.39 4.81 16.98
CA GLY A 105 -0.21 5.48 15.83
C GLY A 105 0.61 6.66 15.28
N ASP A 106 1.79 6.95 15.86
CA ASP A 106 2.68 8.00 15.36
C ASP A 106 3.54 7.49 14.18
N PRO A 107 3.94 8.37 13.24
CA PRO A 107 4.87 8.02 12.16
C PRO A 107 6.20 7.44 12.66
N ASP A 108 6.62 6.32 12.07
CA ASP A 108 7.99 5.83 12.31
C ASP A 108 8.94 6.33 11.21
N MET A 109 9.65 7.39 11.55
CA MET A 109 10.60 8.04 10.64
C MET A 109 11.99 7.40 10.66
N SER A 110 12.23 6.36 11.46
CA SER A 110 13.57 5.79 11.69
C SER A 110 14.24 5.31 10.41
N PHE A 111 13.48 4.73 9.47
CA PHE A 111 14.02 4.25 8.19
C PHE A 111 14.45 5.41 7.27
N ILE A 112 13.65 6.49 7.20
CA ILE A 112 13.99 7.69 6.43
C ILE A 112 15.23 8.35 7.04
N LEU A 113 15.26 8.52 8.36
CA LEU A 113 16.41 9.12 9.07
C LEU A 113 17.68 8.30 8.81
N SER A 114 17.62 6.98 8.98
CA SER A 114 18.78 6.11 8.75
C SER A 114 19.28 6.17 7.29
N ALA A 115 18.39 6.14 6.32
CA ALA A 115 18.77 6.26 4.90
C ALA A 115 19.39 7.63 4.61
N THR A 116 18.82 8.70 5.17
CA THR A 116 19.34 10.07 5.02
C THR A 116 20.71 10.25 5.68
N GLU A 117 20.93 9.67 6.88
CA GLU A 117 22.24 9.64 7.54
C GLU A 117 23.32 8.93 6.71
N GLN A 118 22.96 7.81 6.05
CA GLN A 118 23.90 7.14 5.15
C GLN A 118 24.21 8.01 3.91
N LEU A 119 23.19 8.61 3.31
CA LEU A 119 23.38 9.55 2.19
C LEU A 119 24.27 10.72 2.55
N ALA A 120 24.06 11.35 3.71
CA ALA A 120 24.83 12.51 4.16
C ALA A 120 26.35 12.24 4.22
N LYS A 121 26.76 11.00 4.53
CA LYS A 121 28.18 10.61 4.56
C LYS A 121 28.88 10.64 3.20
N TYR A 122 28.10 10.48 2.12
CA TYR A 122 28.62 10.32 0.76
C TYR A 122 28.09 11.38 -0.21
N MET A 123 27.37 12.40 0.32
CA MET A 123 26.91 13.54 -0.46
C MET A 123 28.08 14.29 -1.11
N HIS A 124 27.89 14.68 -2.35
CA HIS A 124 28.88 15.43 -3.10
C HIS A 124 28.22 16.41 -4.10
N LYS A 125 28.97 17.34 -4.60
CA LYS A 125 28.53 18.29 -5.63
C LYS A 125 28.07 17.54 -6.89
N GLY A 126 26.90 17.90 -7.42
CA GLY A 126 26.31 17.30 -8.60
C GLY A 126 25.37 16.13 -8.31
N MET A 127 25.08 15.83 -7.05
CA MET A 127 24.16 14.76 -6.67
C MET A 127 22.70 15.24 -6.60
N ALA A 128 21.77 14.44 -7.12
CA ALA A 128 20.34 14.62 -6.91
C ALA A 128 19.81 13.59 -5.90
N VAL A 129 18.93 14.02 -5.00
CA VAL A 129 18.24 13.15 -4.05
C VAL A 129 16.73 13.32 -4.18
N VAL A 130 15.99 12.23 -4.25
CA VAL A 130 14.52 12.24 -4.25
C VAL A 130 14.01 11.34 -3.14
N LEU A 131 13.10 11.87 -2.32
CA LEU A 131 12.32 11.08 -1.39
C LEU A 131 11.08 10.53 -2.09
N GLU A 132 10.94 9.22 -2.15
CA GLU A 132 9.77 8.50 -2.70
C GLU A 132 8.85 7.96 -1.60
N SER A 133 9.42 7.67 -0.43
CA SER A 133 8.68 7.13 0.70
C SER A 133 7.54 8.04 1.11
N SER A 134 6.34 7.50 1.32
CA SER A 134 5.20 8.25 1.84
C SER A 134 5.50 8.84 3.20
N THR A 135 5.17 10.13 3.40
CA THR A 135 5.47 10.85 4.63
C THR A 135 4.51 12.04 4.79
N TYR A 136 4.63 12.78 5.90
CA TYR A 136 3.86 14.01 6.11
C TYR A 136 4.48 15.21 5.37
N PRO A 137 3.66 16.21 4.99
CA PRO A 137 4.15 17.40 4.30
C PRO A 137 5.17 18.19 5.14
N GLY A 138 6.27 18.54 4.49
CA GLY A 138 7.41 19.21 5.09
C GLY A 138 8.59 18.28 5.43
N THR A 139 8.44 16.95 5.33
CA THR A 139 9.54 16.02 5.65
C THR A 139 10.79 16.28 4.81
N THR A 140 10.63 16.49 3.51
CA THR A 140 11.76 16.76 2.61
C THR A 140 12.51 18.03 3.02
N ARG A 141 11.80 19.09 3.40
CA ARG A 141 12.38 20.36 3.80
C ARG A 141 12.88 20.39 5.24
N GLU A 142 12.08 19.85 6.17
CA GLU A 142 12.33 19.98 7.61
C GLU A 142 13.36 18.95 8.10
N ILE A 143 13.46 17.79 7.43
CA ILE A 143 14.32 16.68 7.85
C ILE A 143 15.47 16.46 6.86
N LEU A 144 15.17 16.14 5.59
CA LEU A 144 16.21 15.77 4.64
C LEU A 144 17.14 16.94 4.31
N LEU A 145 16.57 18.12 4.05
CA LEU A 145 17.35 19.29 3.66
C LEU A 145 18.43 19.66 4.69
N PRO A 146 18.14 19.83 5.99
CA PRO A 146 19.18 20.12 6.97
C PRO A 146 20.19 18.99 7.12
N MET A 147 19.75 17.72 7.18
CA MET A 147 20.64 16.58 7.35
C MET A 147 21.64 16.42 6.18
N LEU A 148 21.20 16.70 4.95
CA LEU A 148 22.04 16.56 3.75
C LEU A 148 22.85 17.83 3.47
N GLY A 149 22.29 19.01 3.72
CA GLY A 149 22.94 20.30 3.45
C GLY A 149 23.99 20.68 4.50
N GLU A 150 23.67 20.55 5.77
CA GLU A 150 24.56 20.95 6.88
C GLU A 150 25.84 20.09 6.95
N ALA A 151 25.74 18.81 6.59
CA ALA A 151 26.86 17.87 6.67
C ALA A 151 28.03 18.23 5.72
N ASN A 152 27.76 18.97 4.62
CA ASN A 152 28.71 19.09 3.51
C ASN A 152 28.98 20.54 3.06
N GLY A 153 28.31 21.54 3.64
CA GLY A 153 28.45 22.96 3.24
C GLY A 153 28.02 23.24 1.79
N LEU A 154 27.18 22.40 1.19
CA LEU A 154 26.72 22.51 -0.19
C LEU A 154 25.37 23.24 -0.26
N THR A 155 25.19 24.09 -1.26
CA THR A 155 23.95 24.85 -1.49
C THR A 155 22.97 24.05 -2.35
N VAL A 156 21.76 23.78 -1.79
CA VAL A 156 20.68 23.11 -2.51
C VAL A 156 20.18 23.97 -3.70
N GLY A 157 19.99 23.34 -4.84
CA GLY A 157 19.58 24.03 -6.09
C GLY A 157 20.73 24.60 -6.91
N GLU A 158 21.95 24.61 -6.36
CA GLU A 158 23.17 25.06 -7.05
C GLU A 158 24.22 23.92 -7.12
N ASP A 159 24.60 23.39 -5.95
CA ASP A 159 25.61 22.34 -5.86
C ASP A 159 25.00 20.94 -5.86
N TRP A 160 23.80 20.78 -5.33
CA TRP A 160 23.06 19.55 -5.28
C TRP A 160 21.54 19.81 -5.34
N PHE A 161 20.72 18.75 -5.56
CA PHE A 161 19.29 18.91 -5.83
C PHE A 161 18.48 17.98 -4.96
N LEU A 162 17.37 18.49 -4.38
CA LEU A 162 16.48 17.74 -3.50
C LEU A 162 15.03 17.90 -3.92
N ALA A 163 14.35 16.78 -4.11
CA ALA A 163 12.95 16.73 -4.51
C ALA A 163 12.18 15.63 -3.77
N PHE A 164 10.87 15.69 -3.88
CA PHE A 164 9.94 14.63 -3.48
C PHE A 164 9.14 14.15 -4.69
N SER A 165 8.95 12.85 -4.79
CA SER A 165 8.14 12.25 -5.85
C SER A 165 7.45 10.99 -5.35
N PRO A 166 6.13 11.02 -5.05
CA PRO A 166 5.44 9.88 -4.46
C PRO A 166 5.26 8.72 -5.43
N GLU A 167 5.29 7.48 -4.91
CA GLU A 167 4.78 6.33 -5.64
C GLU A 167 3.25 6.34 -5.64
N ARG A 168 2.64 6.10 -6.82
CA ARG A 168 1.20 6.17 -7.05
C ARG A 168 0.59 4.88 -7.58
N VAL A 169 1.39 3.86 -7.84
CA VAL A 169 0.93 2.56 -8.35
C VAL A 169 0.15 1.81 -7.27
N ASP A 170 -0.93 1.16 -7.67
CA ASP A 170 -1.73 0.27 -6.82
C ASP A 170 -1.33 -1.19 -7.16
N PRO A 171 -0.65 -1.92 -6.25
CA PRO A 171 -0.21 -3.29 -6.50
C PRO A 171 -1.31 -4.20 -7.01
N GLY A 172 -0.97 -5.04 -8.00
CA GLY A 172 -1.91 -5.95 -8.65
C GLY A 172 -2.76 -5.32 -9.76
N ARG A 173 -2.58 -4.02 -10.10
CA ARG A 173 -3.14 -3.42 -11.32
C ARG A 173 -2.27 -3.72 -12.53
N THR A 174 -2.92 -4.00 -13.67
CA THR A 174 -2.24 -4.29 -14.93
C THR A 174 -2.37 -3.17 -15.97
N ASP A 175 -3.35 -2.27 -15.77
CA ASP A 175 -3.64 -1.13 -16.66
C ASP A 175 -2.76 0.09 -16.38
N PHE A 176 -2.40 0.32 -15.11
CA PHE A 176 -1.50 1.38 -14.67
C PHE A 176 -0.31 0.79 -13.91
N THR A 177 0.88 1.07 -14.40
CA THR A 177 2.16 0.61 -13.87
C THR A 177 3.05 1.79 -13.52
N THR A 178 4.22 1.57 -12.95
CA THR A 178 5.21 2.63 -12.70
C THR A 178 5.56 3.41 -13.97
N LEU A 179 5.53 2.77 -15.15
CA LEU A 179 5.92 3.38 -16.42
C LEU A 179 4.89 4.42 -16.92
N ASN A 180 3.59 4.12 -16.83
CA ASN A 180 2.52 4.91 -17.47
C ASN A 180 1.64 5.69 -16.47
N THR A 181 1.81 5.49 -15.17
CA THR A 181 1.15 6.32 -14.15
C THR A 181 1.83 7.69 -14.10
N PRO A 182 1.10 8.82 -14.26
CA PRO A 182 1.70 10.15 -14.19
C PRO A 182 2.44 10.35 -12.86
N LYS A 183 3.74 10.68 -12.93
CA LYS A 183 4.61 10.87 -11.77
C LYS A 183 4.57 12.34 -11.33
N VAL A 184 4.21 12.59 -10.07
CA VAL A 184 4.24 13.94 -9.50
C VAL A 184 5.65 14.23 -8.99
N VAL A 185 6.18 15.42 -9.28
CA VAL A 185 7.52 15.86 -8.84
C VAL A 185 7.45 17.25 -8.25
N GLY A 186 7.91 17.43 -7.02
CA GLY A 186 8.09 18.72 -6.36
C GLY A 186 9.48 18.85 -5.76
N GLY A 187 10.13 20.00 -5.89
CA GLY A 187 11.48 20.24 -5.41
C GLY A 187 11.59 21.32 -4.35
N ILE A 188 12.72 21.38 -3.67
CA ILE A 188 13.03 22.44 -2.70
C ILE A 188 13.20 23.79 -3.40
N THR A 189 13.76 23.77 -4.61
CA THR A 189 13.90 24.96 -5.50
C THR A 189 13.42 24.62 -6.90
N GLY A 190 13.24 25.64 -7.76
CA GLY A 190 12.92 25.41 -9.17
C GLY A 190 13.95 24.55 -9.91
N ALA A 191 15.24 24.74 -9.61
CA ALA A 191 16.32 23.91 -10.16
C ALA A 191 16.20 22.43 -9.73
N CYS A 192 15.76 22.17 -8.50
CA CYS A 192 15.51 20.82 -8.03
C CYS A 192 14.35 20.16 -8.78
N VAL A 193 13.28 20.92 -9.08
CA VAL A 193 12.16 20.44 -9.90
C VAL A 193 12.63 20.08 -11.31
N GLU A 194 13.40 20.95 -11.96
CA GLU A 194 13.92 20.73 -13.33
C GLU A 194 14.80 19.46 -13.39
N VAL A 195 15.71 19.29 -12.44
CA VAL A 195 16.60 18.10 -12.39
C VAL A 195 15.80 16.82 -12.15
N ALA A 196 14.90 16.82 -11.18
CA ALA A 196 14.09 15.63 -10.88
C ALA A 196 13.12 15.31 -12.05
N ALA A 197 12.53 16.32 -12.67
CA ALA A 197 11.68 16.14 -13.85
C ALA A 197 12.45 15.55 -15.05
N ALA A 198 13.69 16.01 -15.29
CA ALA A 198 14.56 15.44 -16.32
C ALA A 198 14.95 13.99 -16.01
N TRP A 199 15.27 13.69 -14.73
CA TRP A 199 15.60 12.33 -14.30
C TRP A 199 14.44 11.35 -14.55
N TYR A 200 13.26 11.64 -13.96
CA TYR A 200 12.10 10.75 -14.12
C TYR A 200 11.58 10.73 -15.57
N GLY A 201 11.61 11.87 -16.27
CA GLY A 201 11.18 11.97 -17.66
C GLY A 201 12.05 11.20 -18.66
N ALA A 202 13.29 10.87 -18.29
CA ALA A 202 14.15 10.00 -19.10
C ALA A 202 13.72 8.52 -19.09
N ALA A 203 12.84 8.12 -18.16
CA ALA A 203 12.38 6.74 -18.01
C ALA A 203 10.85 6.59 -17.99
N LEU A 204 10.10 7.60 -17.54
CA LEU A 204 8.64 7.53 -17.37
C LEU A 204 7.91 8.36 -18.43
N GLN A 205 6.68 7.94 -18.76
CA GLN A 205 5.94 8.56 -19.87
C GLN A 205 5.36 9.94 -19.54
N HIS A 206 4.96 10.17 -18.29
CA HIS A 206 4.25 11.40 -17.90
C HIS A 206 4.79 11.95 -16.59
N ILE A 207 5.31 13.17 -16.61
CA ILE A 207 5.76 13.91 -15.43
C ILE A 207 4.85 15.11 -15.21
N TYR A 208 4.35 15.25 -13.98
CA TYR A 208 3.57 16.39 -13.53
C TYR A 208 4.34 17.13 -12.43
N THR A 209 4.83 18.32 -12.75
CA THR A 209 5.59 19.13 -11.80
C THR A 209 4.68 20.00 -10.95
N VAL A 210 5.02 20.14 -9.67
CA VAL A 210 4.35 21.04 -8.72
C VAL A 210 5.36 22.02 -8.13
N SER A 211 4.86 23.09 -7.51
CA SER A 211 5.67 24.23 -7.07
C SER A 211 6.63 23.95 -5.91
N SER A 212 6.39 22.89 -5.14
CA SER A 212 7.22 22.55 -3.97
C SER A 212 7.17 21.07 -3.63
N ALA A 213 8.12 20.61 -2.82
CA ALA A 213 8.13 19.25 -2.28
C ALA A 213 6.88 18.99 -1.43
N GLU A 214 6.47 19.97 -0.61
CA GLU A 214 5.28 19.89 0.25
C GLU A 214 3.98 19.68 -0.55
N ALA A 215 3.87 20.32 -1.73
CA ALA A 215 2.72 20.12 -2.61
C ALA A 215 2.68 18.69 -3.16
N ALA A 216 3.82 18.12 -3.51
CA ALA A 216 3.91 16.73 -3.97
C ALA A 216 3.62 15.72 -2.83
N GLU A 217 4.15 15.98 -1.61
CA GLU A 217 3.87 15.20 -0.40
C GLU A 217 2.36 15.22 -0.09
N MET A 218 1.74 16.42 -0.12
CA MET A 218 0.31 16.57 0.14
C MET A 218 -0.55 15.89 -0.91
N ALA A 219 -0.16 15.90 -2.18
CA ALA A 219 -0.92 15.26 -3.25
C ALA A 219 -1.10 13.75 -2.99
N LYS A 220 -0.03 13.05 -2.57
CA LYS A 220 -0.09 11.64 -2.19
C LYS A 220 -1.05 11.39 -1.04
N LEU A 221 -0.97 12.20 0.00
CA LEU A 221 -1.84 12.07 1.17
C LEU A 221 -3.29 12.37 0.83
N LEU A 222 -3.55 13.35 -0.04
CA LEU A 222 -4.91 13.64 -0.52
C LEU A 222 -5.52 12.45 -1.26
N GLU A 223 -4.78 11.79 -2.16
CA GLU A 223 -5.23 10.61 -2.89
C GLU A 223 -5.66 9.47 -1.95
N ASN A 224 -4.85 9.17 -0.95
CA ASN A 224 -5.14 8.11 0.01
C ASN A 224 -6.22 8.52 1.03
N THR A 225 -6.25 9.78 1.45
CA THR A 225 -7.32 10.33 2.29
C THR A 225 -8.67 10.28 1.56
N PHE A 226 -8.72 10.64 0.28
CA PHE A 226 -9.92 10.54 -0.53
C PHE A 226 -10.49 9.11 -0.53
N ARG A 227 -9.64 8.10 -0.72
CA ARG A 227 -10.06 6.69 -0.68
C ARG A 227 -10.55 6.29 0.71
N MET A 228 -9.79 6.62 1.76
CA MET A 228 -10.13 6.30 3.15
C MET A 228 -11.48 6.89 3.57
N VAL A 229 -11.70 8.17 3.29
CA VAL A 229 -12.93 8.89 3.67
C VAL A 229 -14.15 8.33 2.92
N ASN A 230 -14.01 8.09 1.61
CA ASN A 230 -15.13 7.53 0.83
C ASN A 230 -15.45 6.09 1.23
N ILE A 231 -14.47 5.27 1.60
CA ILE A 231 -14.73 3.93 2.14
C ILE A 231 -15.38 4.03 3.52
N GLY A 232 -14.93 4.93 4.40
CA GLY A 232 -15.60 5.22 5.68
C GLY A 232 -17.06 5.62 5.49
N MET A 233 -17.32 6.52 4.56
CA MET A 233 -18.67 6.97 4.24
C MET A 233 -19.60 5.81 3.79
N VAL A 234 -19.15 4.93 2.89
CA VAL A 234 -20.00 3.80 2.45
C VAL A 234 -20.11 2.71 3.51
N ASN A 235 -19.13 2.55 4.39
CA ASN A 235 -19.22 1.69 5.56
C ASN A 235 -20.28 2.24 6.53
N GLU A 236 -20.26 3.52 6.86
CA GLU A 236 -21.30 4.15 7.68
C GLU A 236 -22.70 4.04 7.01
N LEU A 237 -22.78 4.24 5.70
CA LEU A 237 -24.01 4.05 4.94
C LEU A 237 -24.55 2.62 5.10
N ALA A 238 -23.69 1.59 5.12
CA ALA A 238 -24.12 0.21 5.36
C ALA A 238 -24.76 0.06 6.75
N LEU A 239 -24.21 0.70 7.78
CA LEU A 239 -24.80 0.71 9.12
C LEU A 239 -26.16 1.40 9.17
N MET A 240 -26.33 2.48 8.40
CA MET A 240 -27.63 3.20 8.29
C MET A 240 -28.67 2.37 7.53
N CYS A 241 -28.28 1.80 6.40
CA CYS A 241 -29.15 0.99 5.56
C CYS A 241 -29.65 -0.25 6.29
N GLU A 242 -28.81 -0.89 7.08
CA GLU A 242 -29.18 -2.04 7.91
C GLU A 242 -30.30 -1.67 8.90
N ARG A 243 -30.16 -0.53 9.62
CA ARG A 243 -31.18 -0.07 10.57
C ARG A 243 -32.51 0.30 9.91
N MET A 244 -32.47 0.69 8.65
CA MET A 244 -33.66 1.06 7.87
C MET A 244 -34.26 -0.14 7.09
N GLY A 245 -33.61 -1.30 7.10
CA GLY A 245 -34.01 -2.44 6.29
C GLY A 245 -33.82 -2.23 4.78
N VAL A 246 -32.85 -1.40 4.38
CA VAL A 246 -32.54 -1.06 2.98
C VAL A 246 -31.28 -1.81 2.54
N ASP A 247 -31.27 -2.31 1.32
CA ASP A 247 -30.10 -2.99 0.73
C ASP A 247 -29.05 -1.94 0.29
N VAL A 248 -27.96 -1.81 1.04
CA VAL A 248 -26.88 -0.85 0.76
C VAL A 248 -26.22 -1.09 -0.61
N TRP A 249 -26.13 -2.33 -1.05
CA TRP A 249 -25.53 -2.70 -2.34
C TRP A 249 -26.36 -2.19 -3.51
N GLU A 250 -27.69 -2.33 -3.42
CA GLU A 250 -28.62 -1.79 -4.40
C GLU A 250 -28.58 -0.26 -4.45
N VAL A 251 -28.51 0.40 -3.29
CA VAL A 251 -28.36 1.86 -3.18
C VAL A 251 -27.11 2.35 -3.87
N ILE A 252 -25.96 1.70 -3.59
CA ILE A 252 -24.67 2.07 -4.19
C ILE A 252 -24.67 1.81 -5.70
N ASP A 253 -25.22 0.68 -6.15
CA ASP A 253 -25.31 0.36 -7.58
C ASP A 253 -26.21 1.36 -8.32
N ALA A 254 -27.33 1.73 -7.73
CA ALA A 254 -28.22 2.76 -8.28
C ALA A 254 -27.52 4.13 -8.35
N ALA A 255 -26.83 4.54 -7.29
CA ALA A 255 -26.07 5.81 -7.28
C ALA A 255 -24.94 5.82 -8.33
N ALA A 256 -24.31 4.67 -8.57
CA ALA A 256 -23.22 4.52 -9.55
C ALA A 256 -23.69 4.63 -11.01
N THR A 257 -24.99 4.58 -11.29
CA THR A 257 -25.54 4.84 -12.64
C THR A 257 -25.41 6.31 -13.05
N LYS A 258 -25.21 7.21 -12.07
CA LYS A 258 -25.01 8.63 -12.35
C LYS A 258 -23.62 8.82 -12.97
N PRO A 259 -23.51 9.38 -14.20
CA PRO A 259 -22.25 9.43 -14.93
C PRO A 259 -21.27 10.52 -14.45
N PHE A 260 -21.66 11.35 -13.49
CA PHE A 260 -20.85 12.46 -12.96
C PHE A 260 -21.11 12.68 -11.47
N GLY A 261 -20.13 13.24 -10.76
CA GLY A 261 -20.25 13.65 -9.37
C GLY A 261 -20.43 12.49 -8.37
N PHE A 262 -20.24 11.24 -8.79
CA PHE A 262 -20.23 10.05 -7.94
C PHE A 262 -19.13 9.09 -8.41
N MET A 263 -18.33 8.63 -7.46
CA MET A 263 -17.36 7.55 -7.67
C MET A 263 -17.77 6.38 -6.78
N LYS A 264 -17.92 5.21 -7.37
CA LYS A 264 -18.38 4.02 -6.66
C LYS A 264 -17.31 3.50 -5.70
N PHE A 265 -17.67 3.44 -4.42
CA PHE A 265 -16.99 2.68 -3.38
C PHE A 265 -17.94 1.64 -2.81
N THR A 266 -17.40 0.59 -2.21
CA THR A 266 -18.21 -0.50 -1.63
C THR A 266 -17.86 -0.71 -0.18
N PRO A 267 -18.84 -1.01 0.69
CA PRO A 267 -18.58 -1.34 2.07
C PRO A 267 -17.86 -2.67 2.22
N GLY A 268 -17.35 -2.95 3.40
CA GLY A 268 -16.65 -4.19 3.71
C GLY A 268 -16.28 -4.30 5.18
N PRO A 269 -15.51 -5.34 5.54
CA PRO A 269 -15.17 -5.61 6.93
C PRO A 269 -14.13 -4.64 7.53
N GLY A 270 -13.72 -3.63 6.80
CA GLY A 270 -12.75 -2.62 7.20
C GLY A 270 -11.78 -2.26 6.08
N LEU A 271 -10.75 -1.49 6.42
CA LEU A 271 -9.64 -1.11 5.53
C LEU A 271 -8.43 -1.98 5.80
N GLY A 272 -7.70 -2.32 4.73
CA GLY A 272 -6.42 -3.00 4.82
C GLY A 272 -5.39 -2.45 3.83
N GLY A 273 -4.20 -3.05 3.83
CA GLY A 273 -3.06 -2.61 3.05
C GLY A 273 -2.22 -1.56 3.76
N HIS A 274 -1.02 -1.33 3.25
CA HIS A 274 -0.03 -0.47 3.91
C HIS A 274 -0.32 1.04 3.77
N CYS A 275 -1.02 1.48 2.71
CA CYS A 275 -1.11 2.91 2.38
C CYS A 275 -2.39 3.56 2.92
N ILE A 276 -3.57 3.01 2.57
CA ILE A 276 -4.85 3.70 2.84
C ILE A 276 -5.16 3.84 4.34
N PRO A 277 -4.93 2.85 5.22
CA PRO A 277 -5.12 3.03 6.65
C PRO A 277 -4.02 3.85 7.33
N ILE A 278 -2.84 4.01 6.71
CA ILE A 278 -1.64 4.58 7.33
C ILE A 278 -1.37 6.02 6.89
N ASP A 279 -1.28 6.29 5.58
CA ASP A 279 -0.84 7.58 5.05
C ASP A 279 -1.70 8.78 5.52
N PRO A 280 -3.05 8.67 5.58
CA PRO A 280 -3.86 9.78 6.11
C PRO A 280 -3.55 10.11 7.57
N LEU A 281 -3.15 9.11 8.37
CA LEU A 281 -2.79 9.32 9.77
C LEU A 281 -1.48 10.09 9.93
N TYR A 282 -0.55 10.00 8.96
CA TYR A 282 0.62 10.90 8.89
C TYR A 282 0.20 12.36 8.80
N LEU A 283 -0.81 12.66 7.97
CA LEU A 283 -1.35 14.03 7.87
C LEU A 283 -2.04 14.45 9.16
N SER A 284 -2.90 13.61 9.73
CA SER A 284 -3.56 13.91 11.00
C SER A 284 -2.55 14.16 12.13
N TRP A 285 -1.49 13.33 12.21
CA TRP A 285 -0.42 13.51 13.18
C TRP A 285 0.30 14.86 12.98
N LYS A 286 0.67 15.22 11.75
CA LYS A 286 1.35 16.50 11.44
C LYS A 286 0.49 17.69 11.83
N MET A 287 -0.83 17.62 11.61
CA MET A 287 -1.77 18.71 11.91
C MET A 287 -1.89 19.00 13.39
N LYS A 288 -1.57 18.07 14.29
CA LYS A 288 -1.52 18.31 15.75
C LYS A 288 -0.51 19.42 16.11
N ALA A 289 0.61 19.52 15.37
CA ALA A 289 1.59 20.60 15.57
C ALA A 289 1.03 21.98 15.23
N TYR A 290 -0.03 22.04 14.40
CA TYR A 290 -0.75 23.27 14.04
C TYR A 290 -2.05 23.46 14.87
N GLN A 291 -2.22 22.66 15.94
CA GLN A 291 -3.42 22.70 16.80
C GLN A 291 -4.72 22.47 16.01
N TYR A 292 -4.66 21.67 14.96
CA TYR A 292 -5.80 21.36 14.10
C TYR A 292 -6.12 19.86 14.13
N THR A 293 -7.40 19.53 14.30
CA THR A 293 -7.90 18.15 14.22
C THR A 293 -8.36 17.86 12.79
N ALA A 294 -7.81 16.83 12.18
CA ALA A 294 -8.19 16.39 10.85
C ALA A 294 -9.50 15.56 10.89
N HIS A 295 -10.65 16.25 11.08
CA HIS A 295 -11.95 15.63 11.40
C HIS A 295 -12.36 14.51 10.46
N PHE A 296 -12.26 14.69 9.15
CA PHE A 296 -12.63 13.66 8.18
C PHE A 296 -11.72 12.41 8.26
N ILE A 297 -10.45 12.61 8.52
CA ILE A 297 -9.48 11.51 8.64
C ILE A 297 -9.75 10.71 9.92
N GLU A 298 -9.90 11.41 11.05
CA GLU A 298 -10.16 10.78 12.35
C GLU A 298 -11.50 10.03 12.34
N LEU A 299 -12.56 10.64 11.81
CA LEU A 299 -13.87 9.99 11.70
C LEU A 299 -13.84 8.77 10.79
N ALA A 300 -13.23 8.90 9.60
CA ALA A 300 -13.13 7.78 8.68
C ALA A 300 -12.27 6.64 9.25
N SER A 301 -11.20 6.97 9.98
CA SER A 301 -10.38 6.00 10.69
C SER A 301 -11.19 5.24 11.72
N ASP A 302 -11.96 5.93 12.56
CA ASP A 302 -12.81 5.32 13.59
C ASP A 302 -13.84 4.38 12.98
N ILE A 303 -14.60 4.84 11.98
CA ILE A 303 -15.61 4.03 11.29
C ILE A 303 -14.96 2.75 10.71
N ASN A 304 -13.90 2.91 9.92
CA ASN A 304 -13.27 1.78 9.22
C ASN A 304 -12.66 0.75 10.19
N THR A 305 -12.04 1.22 11.28
CA THR A 305 -11.43 0.35 12.31
C THR A 305 -12.48 -0.40 13.13
N ASN A 306 -13.69 0.13 13.25
CA ASN A 306 -14.78 -0.53 13.95
C ASN A 306 -15.58 -1.54 13.09
N MET A 307 -15.39 -1.55 11.76
CA MET A 307 -16.11 -2.47 10.88
C MET A 307 -15.91 -3.96 11.20
N PRO A 308 -14.73 -4.46 11.58
CA PRO A 308 -14.59 -5.87 11.96
C PRO A 308 -15.48 -6.25 13.17
N ARG A 309 -15.61 -5.34 14.15
CA ARG A 309 -16.48 -5.54 15.32
C ARG A 309 -17.96 -5.57 14.90
N TYR A 310 -18.34 -4.65 14.02
CA TYR A 310 -19.68 -4.64 13.48
C TYR A 310 -20.02 -5.92 12.70
N VAL A 311 -19.12 -6.39 11.83
CA VAL A 311 -19.26 -7.67 11.11
C VAL A 311 -19.46 -8.83 12.06
N VAL A 312 -18.65 -8.94 13.12
CA VAL A 312 -18.77 -10.03 14.11
C VAL A 312 -20.07 -9.91 14.92
N SER A 313 -20.53 -8.69 15.23
CA SER A 313 -21.85 -8.50 15.87
C SER A 313 -22.98 -8.98 14.97
N ARG A 314 -22.95 -8.67 13.68
CA ARG A 314 -23.94 -9.12 12.71
C ARG A 314 -23.93 -10.64 12.53
N ILE A 315 -22.75 -11.27 12.60
CA ILE A 315 -22.64 -12.75 12.58
C ILE A 315 -23.31 -13.34 13.81
N LEU A 316 -23.06 -12.75 15.02
CA LEU A 316 -23.68 -13.17 16.25
C LEU A 316 -25.22 -13.13 16.16
N ASP A 317 -25.78 -12.01 15.71
CA ASP A 317 -27.22 -11.82 15.58
C ASP A 317 -27.83 -12.82 14.60
N ALA A 318 -27.21 -12.97 13.42
CA ALA A 318 -27.67 -13.90 12.41
C ALA A 318 -27.58 -15.38 12.83
N MET A 319 -26.60 -15.76 13.63
CA MET A 319 -26.51 -17.10 14.21
C MET A 319 -27.57 -17.32 15.30
N ASN A 320 -27.80 -16.33 16.16
CA ASN A 320 -28.82 -16.38 17.19
C ASN A 320 -30.24 -16.54 16.60
N GLU A 321 -30.56 -15.83 15.53
CA GLU A 321 -31.82 -15.99 14.77
C GLU A 321 -32.01 -17.42 14.25
N ARG A 322 -30.93 -18.14 14.01
CA ARG A 322 -30.91 -19.54 13.55
C ARG A 322 -30.85 -20.54 14.71
N GLY A 323 -31.02 -20.07 15.96
CA GLY A 323 -30.96 -20.90 17.16
C GLY A 323 -29.56 -21.45 17.46
N LYS A 324 -28.51 -20.80 16.97
CA LYS A 324 -27.11 -21.19 17.22
C LYS A 324 -26.36 -20.12 17.99
N THR A 325 -25.42 -20.56 18.83
CA THR A 325 -24.48 -19.67 19.52
C THR A 325 -23.15 -19.63 18.76
N LEU A 326 -22.46 -18.50 18.77
CA LEU A 326 -21.12 -18.42 18.19
C LEU A 326 -20.10 -19.22 19.02
N LYS A 327 -20.25 -19.22 20.35
CA LYS A 327 -19.42 -20.03 21.25
C LYS A 327 -19.60 -21.52 20.95
N GLY A 328 -18.50 -22.19 20.63
CA GLY A 328 -18.49 -23.62 20.28
C GLY A 328 -18.84 -23.92 18.82
N SER A 329 -19.22 -22.92 18.02
CA SER A 329 -19.46 -23.09 16.58
C SER A 329 -18.15 -23.06 15.80
N LYS A 330 -18.15 -23.75 14.65
CA LYS A 330 -17.05 -23.75 13.70
C LYS A 330 -17.28 -22.66 12.62
N CYS A 331 -16.38 -21.70 12.55
CA CYS A 331 -16.39 -20.64 11.55
C CYS A 331 -15.27 -20.86 10.53
N LEU A 332 -15.59 -20.72 9.24
CA LEU A 332 -14.59 -20.72 8.16
C LEU A 332 -14.54 -19.32 7.56
N VAL A 333 -13.38 -18.64 7.66
CA VAL A 333 -13.15 -17.34 7.03
C VAL A 333 -12.56 -17.56 5.64
N LEU A 334 -13.20 -16.98 4.61
CA LEU A 334 -12.75 -17.00 3.22
C LEU A 334 -12.12 -15.68 2.84
N GLY A 335 -10.82 -15.73 2.53
CA GLY A 335 -9.99 -14.58 2.17
C GLY A 335 -9.33 -13.95 3.39
N ALA A 336 -8.01 -14.12 3.51
CA ALA A 336 -7.17 -13.49 4.53
C ALA A 336 -6.43 -12.25 3.99
N ALA A 337 -6.17 -12.18 2.68
CA ALA A 337 -5.59 -11.02 2.03
C ALA A 337 -6.51 -9.79 2.17
N TYR A 338 -5.91 -8.59 2.25
CA TYR A 338 -6.72 -7.37 2.42
C TYR A 338 -7.50 -6.97 1.15
N LYS A 339 -7.14 -7.51 -0.01
CA LYS A 339 -7.71 -7.20 -1.32
C LYS A 339 -7.76 -8.48 -2.18
N PRO A 340 -8.70 -8.62 -3.12
CA PRO A 340 -8.79 -9.80 -3.97
C PRO A 340 -7.54 -10.05 -4.81
N ASP A 341 -7.21 -11.33 -4.99
CA ASP A 341 -6.23 -11.84 -5.95
C ASP A 341 -4.79 -11.37 -5.73
N ILE A 342 -4.42 -11.10 -4.46
CA ILE A 342 -3.05 -10.76 -4.03
C ILE A 342 -2.63 -11.61 -2.82
N ASP A 343 -1.33 -11.65 -2.55
CA ASP A 343 -0.70 -12.36 -1.43
C ASP A 343 -0.30 -11.45 -0.24
N ASP A 344 -1.05 -10.35 -0.02
CA ASP A 344 -0.73 -9.35 1.00
C ASP A 344 -1.77 -9.33 2.12
N ILE A 345 -1.32 -9.58 3.36
CA ILE A 345 -2.15 -9.59 4.57
C ILE A 345 -1.95 -8.36 5.47
N ARG A 346 -1.11 -7.40 5.06
CA ARG A 346 -0.81 -6.23 5.90
C ARG A 346 -2.09 -5.45 6.21
N GLU A 347 -2.29 -5.15 7.49
CA GLU A 347 -3.49 -4.45 8.00
C GLU A 347 -4.81 -5.05 7.49
N SER A 348 -4.85 -6.37 7.22
CA SER A 348 -6.06 -7.01 6.72
C SER A 348 -7.13 -7.10 7.80
N PRO A 349 -8.34 -6.55 7.57
CA PRO A 349 -9.45 -6.65 8.52
C PRO A 349 -9.93 -8.09 8.73
N ALA A 350 -9.54 -9.04 7.87
CA ALA A 350 -9.81 -10.45 8.07
C ALA A 350 -9.11 -10.99 9.34
N LEU A 351 -7.91 -10.48 9.66
CA LEU A 351 -7.19 -10.87 10.88
C LEU A 351 -7.94 -10.41 12.14
N ASP A 352 -8.51 -9.20 12.12
CA ASP A 352 -9.36 -8.70 13.20
C ASP A 352 -10.63 -9.53 13.35
N VAL A 353 -11.30 -9.86 12.24
CA VAL A 353 -12.50 -10.72 12.25
C VAL A 353 -12.17 -12.10 12.82
N ILE A 354 -11.07 -12.73 12.41
CA ILE A 354 -10.61 -14.02 12.96
C ILE A 354 -10.40 -13.91 14.47
N GLY A 355 -9.62 -12.93 14.93
CA GLY A 355 -9.35 -12.73 16.35
C GLY A 355 -10.60 -12.45 17.18
N LEU A 356 -11.54 -11.66 16.64
CA LEU A 356 -12.80 -11.36 17.33
C LEU A 356 -13.71 -12.58 17.40
N LEU A 357 -13.81 -13.41 16.37
CA LEU A 357 -14.56 -14.67 16.38
C LEU A 357 -13.98 -15.65 17.42
N GLN A 358 -12.65 -15.79 17.46
CA GLN A 358 -11.95 -16.61 18.46
C GLN A 358 -12.22 -16.12 19.89
N LYS A 359 -12.15 -14.80 20.12
CA LYS A 359 -12.48 -14.19 21.44
C LYS A 359 -13.93 -14.43 21.87
N LYS A 360 -14.85 -14.61 20.92
CA LYS A 360 -16.24 -14.99 21.20
C LYS A 360 -16.42 -16.51 21.41
N GLY A 361 -15.34 -17.29 21.32
CA GLY A 361 -15.33 -18.73 21.60
C GLY A 361 -15.68 -19.61 20.39
N ALA A 362 -15.61 -19.09 19.17
CA ALA A 362 -15.69 -19.89 17.96
C ALA A 362 -14.37 -20.64 17.68
N THR A 363 -14.48 -21.84 17.10
CA THR A 363 -13.35 -22.50 16.46
C THR A 363 -13.21 -21.94 15.04
N VAL A 364 -12.12 -21.23 14.76
CA VAL A 364 -11.94 -20.53 13.48
C VAL A 364 -10.89 -21.23 12.63
N GLU A 365 -11.29 -21.57 11.40
CA GLU A 365 -10.40 -21.94 10.29
C GLU A 365 -10.41 -20.84 9.25
N TYR A 366 -9.41 -20.78 8.36
CA TYR A 366 -9.45 -19.92 7.21
C TYR A 366 -9.02 -20.65 5.94
N HIS A 367 -9.46 -20.13 4.79
CA HIS A 367 -8.92 -20.48 3.48
C HIS A 367 -8.63 -19.22 2.69
N ASP A 368 -7.44 -19.19 2.12
CA ASP A 368 -7.04 -18.16 1.15
C ASP A 368 -6.11 -18.82 0.12
N PRO A 369 -6.37 -18.68 -1.19
CA PRO A 369 -5.57 -19.33 -2.23
C PRO A 369 -4.16 -18.73 -2.36
N TYR A 370 -3.94 -17.52 -1.82
CA TYR A 370 -2.68 -16.77 -1.93
C TYR A 370 -1.91 -16.70 -0.60
N ILE A 371 -2.58 -16.99 0.52
CA ILE A 371 -1.99 -16.91 1.86
C ILE A 371 -2.00 -18.30 2.52
N PRO A 372 -0.95 -19.11 2.29
CA PRO A 372 -0.89 -20.47 2.85
C PRO A 372 -0.75 -20.48 4.38
N THR A 373 -0.11 -19.42 4.94
CA THR A 373 0.13 -19.30 6.39
C THR A 373 -0.04 -17.85 6.82
N LEU A 374 -0.65 -17.63 7.97
CA LEU A 374 -0.74 -16.31 8.58
C LEU A 374 -0.43 -16.38 10.08
N ARG A 375 -0.14 -15.23 10.69
CA ARG A 375 -0.07 -15.04 12.14
C ARG A 375 -1.16 -14.05 12.58
N THR A 376 -1.90 -14.43 13.61
CA THR A 376 -2.90 -13.55 14.23
C THR A 376 -2.23 -12.44 15.05
N HIS A 377 -3.00 -11.44 15.47
CA HIS A 377 -2.50 -10.40 16.39
C HIS A 377 -2.03 -10.94 17.76
N GLU A 378 -2.45 -12.16 18.14
CA GLU A 378 -2.00 -12.86 19.35
C GLU A 378 -0.79 -13.78 19.07
N ASP A 379 -0.12 -13.60 17.92
CA ASP A 379 1.05 -14.36 17.45
C ASP A 379 0.79 -15.87 17.29
N VAL A 380 -0.46 -16.26 17.07
CA VAL A 380 -0.84 -17.65 16.78
C VAL A 380 -0.71 -17.89 15.28
N GLU A 381 0.06 -18.91 14.93
CA GLU A 381 0.21 -19.35 13.53
C GLU A 381 -1.01 -20.17 13.09
N MET A 382 -1.55 -19.83 11.93
CA MET A 382 -2.65 -20.56 11.29
C MET A 382 -2.27 -20.93 9.85
N HIS A 383 -2.79 -22.05 9.37
CA HIS A 383 -2.60 -22.53 8.00
C HIS A 383 -3.92 -22.53 7.24
N SER A 384 -3.87 -22.13 5.97
CA SER A 384 -5.01 -22.24 5.05
C SER A 384 -5.45 -23.71 4.94
N VAL A 385 -6.76 -23.98 5.08
CA VAL A 385 -7.26 -25.36 5.02
C VAL A 385 -7.03 -25.96 3.64
N PRO A 386 -6.52 -27.20 3.54
CA PRO A 386 -6.16 -27.80 2.25
C PRO A 386 -7.37 -28.24 1.42
N ASN A 387 -8.52 -28.47 2.05
CA ASN A 387 -9.76 -28.89 1.37
C ASN A 387 -10.90 -27.92 1.69
N LEU A 388 -11.00 -26.88 0.86
CA LEU A 388 -12.01 -25.84 1.00
C LEU A 388 -13.42 -26.41 1.15
N MET A 389 -13.85 -27.30 0.24
CA MET A 389 -15.23 -27.77 0.21
C MET A 389 -15.59 -28.69 1.38
N ALA A 390 -14.62 -29.42 1.93
CA ALA A 390 -14.83 -30.19 3.16
C ALA A 390 -15.02 -29.24 4.36
N SER A 391 -14.20 -28.18 4.49
CA SER A 391 -14.34 -27.17 5.54
C SER A 391 -15.62 -26.35 5.41
N VAL A 392 -16.07 -26.00 4.18
CA VAL A 392 -17.36 -25.32 3.93
C VAL A 392 -18.52 -26.15 4.46
N ARG A 393 -18.57 -27.46 4.16
CA ARG A 393 -19.62 -28.36 4.67
C ARG A 393 -19.60 -28.54 6.18
N ALA A 394 -18.40 -28.57 6.77
CA ALA A 394 -18.23 -28.74 8.21
C ALA A 394 -18.57 -27.48 9.01
N ALA A 395 -18.34 -26.30 8.44
CA ALA A 395 -18.56 -25.02 9.11
C ALA A 395 -20.05 -24.79 9.47
N ASP A 396 -20.27 -24.19 10.63
CA ASP A 396 -21.59 -23.68 11.02
C ASP A 396 -21.85 -22.30 10.40
N CYS A 397 -20.77 -21.51 10.19
CA CYS A 397 -20.82 -20.24 9.50
C CYS A 397 -19.58 -20.10 8.59
N VAL A 398 -19.81 -19.75 7.34
CA VAL A 398 -18.78 -19.32 6.38
C VAL A 398 -18.81 -17.79 6.35
N VAL A 399 -17.65 -17.15 6.54
CA VAL A 399 -17.53 -15.69 6.55
C VAL A 399 -16.66 -15.25 5.37
N ILE A 400 -17.23 -14.51 4.41
CA ILE A 400 -16.47 -14.00 3.26
C ILE A 400 -15.93 -12.62 3.62
N THR A 401 -14.61 -12.51 3.80
CA THR A 401 -13.89 -11.26 4.11
C THR A 401 -13.17 -10.70 2.90
N THR A 402 -12.74 -11.56 1.96
CA THR A 402 -12.12 -11.13 0.70
C THR A 402 -12.63 -11.96 -0.46
N ASN A 403 -13.08 -11.30 -1.51
CA ASN A 403 -13.79 -11.91 -2.65
C ASN A 403 -12.81 -12.28 -3.79
N HIS A 404 -11.96 -13.28 -3.58
CA HIS A 404 -11.07 -13.80 -4.62
C HIS A 404 -11.84 -14.38 -5.80
N LYS A 405 -11.36 -14.12 -7.02
CA LYS A 405 -12.01 -14.63 -8.26
C LYS A 405 -11.87 -16.12 -8.45
N THR A 406 -10.90 -16.74 -7.79
CA THR A 406 -10.65 -18.18 -7.87
C THR A 406 -11.66 -19.03 -7.13
N TYR A 407 -12.52 -18.44 -6.28
CA TYR A 407 -13.57 -19.18 -5.58
C TYR A 407 -14.77 -19.49 -6.48
N ASP A 408 -15.21 -20.76 -6.46
CA ASP A 408 -16.53 -21.14 -6.99
C ASP A 408 -17.61 -20.81 -5.95
N TYR A 409 -18.09 -19.56 -6.00
CA TYR A 409 -19.11 -19.08 -5.06
C TYR A 409 -20.43 -19.83 -5.13
N LYS A 410 -20.79 -20.40 -6.31
CA LYS A 410 -21.98 -21.22 -6.44
C LYS A 410 -21.84 -22.52 -5.67
N ALA A 411 -20.74 -23.25 -5.86
CA ALA A 411 -20.47 -24.47 -5.11
C ALA A 411 -20.39 -24.23 -3.60
N ILE A 412 -19.78 -23.10 -3.17
CA ILE A 412 -19.73 -22.69 -1.76
C ILE A 412 -21.12 -22.45 -1.20
N LEU A 413 -22.00 -21.71 -1.91
CA LEU A 413 -23.38 -21.44 -1.51
C LEU A 413 -24.20 -22.74 -1.39
N ASP A 414 -24.08 -23.63 -2.36
CA ASP A 414 -24.78 -24.89 -2.36
C ASP A 414 -24.41 -25.77 -1.14
N ALA A 415 -23.13 -25.81 -0.79
CA ALA A 415 -22.58 -26.66 0.26
C ALA A 415 -22.66 -26.07 1.69
N ALA A 416 -22.68 -24.76 1.83
CA ALA A 416 -22.68 -24.09 3.13
C ALA A 416 -24.03 -24.23 3.86
N LYS A 417 -23.95 -24.27 5.20
CA LYS A 417 -25.14 -24.22 6.08
C LYS A 417 -25.62 -22.77 6.23
N PHE A 418 -24.69 -21.85 6.44
CA PHE A 418 -24.91 -20.42 6.61
C PHE A 418 -23.69 -19.64 6.11
N ILE A 419 -23.89 -18.50 5.43
CA ILE A 419 -22.84 -17.61 4.94
C ILE A 419 -23.11 -16.19 5.42
N PHE A 420 -22.09 -15.55 5.99
CA PHE A 420 -22.04 -14.11 6.16
C PHE A 420 -21.12 -13.51 5.07
N ASP A 421 -21.71 -12.75 4.14
CA ASP A 421 -20.99 -12.17 3.00
C ASP A 421 -20.75 -10.67 3.23
N SER A 422 -19.57 -10.32 3.72
CA SER A 422 -19.21 -8.92 3.98
C SER A 422 -18.75 -8.16 2.73
N ARG A 423 -18.64 -8.83 1.58
CA ARG A 423 -18.11 -8.25 0.33
C ARG A 423 -19.11 -8.29 -0.83
N ASN A 424 -20.33 -8.79 -0.60
CA ASN A 424 -21.31 -9.08 -1.65
C ASN A 424 -20.73 -9.95 -2.79
N ALA A 425 -19.84 -10.88 -2.42
CA ALA A 425 -19.17 -11.77 -3.35
C ALA A 425 -20.15 -12.72 -4.09
N LEU A 426 -21.24 -13.09 -3.42
CA LEU A 426 -22.32 -13.90 -3.96
C LEU A 426 -23.31 -13.11 -4.85
N GLY A 427 -23.27 -11.77 -4.79
CA GLY A 427 -24.14 -10.91 -5.59
C GLY A 427 -25.61 -11.27 -5.50
N LYS A 428 -26.27 -11.43 -6.67
CA LYS A 428 -27.68 -11.78 -6.74
C LYS A 428 -27.99 -13.15 -6.10
N MET A 429 -27.12 -14.14 -6.26
CA MET A 429 -27.30 -15.46 -5.64
C MET A 429 -27.38 -15.39 -4.12
N GLY A 430 -26.58 -14.50 -3.51
CA GLY A 430 -26.61 -14.25 -2.06
C GLY A 430 -27.88 -13.52 -1.64
N LYS A 431 -28.32 -12.50 -2.42
CA LYS A 431 -29.54 -11.75 -2.13
C LYS A 431 -30.79 -12.65 -2.07
N ASP A 432 -30.87 -13.62 -2.94
CA ASP A 432 -32.06 -14.50 -3.09
C ASP A 432 -32.02 -15.74 -2.17
N SER A 433 -30.91 -15.93 -1.40
CA SER A 433 -30.72 -17.13 -0.58
C SER A 433 -31.00 -16.91 0.90
N PRO A 434 -31.87 -17.71 1.56
CA PRO A 434 -32.08 -17.62 3.00
C PRO A 434 -30.88 -18.08 3.84
N LYS A 435 -29.89 -18.72 3.19
CA LYS A 435 -28.64 -19.11 3.85
C LYS A 435 -27.65 -17.95 3.98
N VAL A 436 -27.89 -16.81 3.34
CA VAL A 436 -26.92 -15.70 3.25
C VAL A 436 -27.42 -14.49 4.01
N VAL A 437 -26.58 -13.95 4.85
CA VAL A 437 -26.71 -12.59 5.39
C VAL A 437 -25.57 -11.75 4.80
N ARG A 438 -25.92 -10.58 4.28
CA ARG A 438 -24.94 -9.62 3.72
C ARG A 438 -24.70 -8.46 4.69
N LEU A 439 -23.54 -7.83 4.54
CA LEU A 439 -23.24 -6.55 5.17
C LEU A 439 -24.18 -5.47 4.60
#